data_a83b2b05549f21fda4884f308cf9478a
#
_entry.id   a83b2b05549f21fda4884f308cf9478a
#
_cell.length_a   1.000
_cell.length_b   1.000
_cell.length_c   1.000
_cell.angle_alpha   90.00
_cell.angle_beta   90.00
_cell.angle_gamma   90.00
#
_symmetry.space_group_name_H-M   'P 1'
#
loop_
_entity.id
_entity.type
_entity.pdbx_description
1 polymer ?
#
loop_
_entity_poly.entity_id
_entity_poly.type
_entity_poly.pdbx_seq_one_letter_code
_entity_poly.pdbx_strand_id
1 'polypeptide(L)'
;MAQAELQIDLGALKANWRALDAMTSVETAATVKANGYGLGAGRVAYALAEAGARRFFVAVAEEGAAVRAAIGPDLPIHVYGGHMADDAATLRDGALIPMLNSVEQLTRHVEDLPGAPFGIQLDTGMNRLGMEPAEWASVAEIALAQGPTLIMSHLACSDDPDHAMNAQQLATFRELTDGAGVPRSLSATGGGLLGREDHFDLTRPGIGLYGGLP
;
A
#
# COMPACT_ATOMS: atom_id res chain seq x y z
N MET A 1 -36.32 -22.29 7.46
CA MET A 1 -35.90 -21.12 6.66
C MET A 1 -34.50 -21.40 6.16
N ALA A 2 -34.24 -21.35 4.87
CA ALA A 2 -32.88 -21.49 4.33
C ALA A 2 -32.08 -20.25 4.78
N GLN A 3 -31.00 -20.46 5.53
CA GLN A 3 -30.06 -19.42 5.88
C GLN A 3 -29.10 -19.23 4.70
N ALA A 4 -28.76 -17.98 4.38
CA ALA A 4 -27.71 -17.70 3.41
C ALA A 4 -26.38 -18.19 3.98
N GLU A 5 -25.57 -18.85 3.16
CA GLU A 5 -24.22 -19.30 3.49
C GLU A 5 -23.21 -18.57 2.60
N LEU A 6 -22.18 -18.00 3.21
CA LEU A 6 -21.07 -17.39 2.50
C LEU A 6 -19.92 -18.40 2.42
N GLN A 7 -19.60 -18.85 1.21
CA GLN A 7 -18.41 -19.66 0.93
C GLN A 7 -17.26 -18.78 0.46
N ILE A 8 -16.10 -18.88 1.13
CA ILE A 8 -14.89 -18.15 0.80
C ILE A 8 -13.86 -19.13 0.26
N ASP A 9 -13.52 -19.02 -1.02
CA ASP A 9 -12.51 -19.85 -1.68
C ASP A 9 -11.13 -19.18 -1.58
N LEU A 10 -10.36 -19.59 -0.58
CA LEU A 10 -8.98 -19.11 -0.41
C LEU A 10 -8.02 -19.67 -1.49
N GLY A 11 -8.38 -20.76 -2.17
CA GLY A 11 -7.64 -21.29 -3.32
C GLY A 11 -7.73 -20.35 -4.52
N ALA A 12 -8.94 -19.85 -4.82
CA ALA A 12 -9.15 -18.85 -5.86
C ALA A 12 -8.41 -17.54 -5.54
N LEU A 13 -8.44 -17.08 -4.28
CA LEU A 13 -7.70 -15.89 -3.84
C LEU A 13 -6.18 -16.06 -4.09
N LYS A 14 -5.59 -17.21 -3.72
CA LYS A 14 -4.18 -17.51 -3.99
C LYS A 14 -3.88 -17.56 -5.48
N ALA A 15 -4.78 -18.10 -6.29
CA ALA A 15 -4.63 -18.16 -7.75
C ALA A 15 -4.65 -16.74 -8.37
N ASN A 16 -5.54 -15.88 -7.92
CA ASN A 16 -5.61 -14.49 -8.35
C ASN A 16 -4.31 -13.73 -8.03
N TRP A 17 -3.78 -13.88 -6.81
CA TRP A 17 -2.52 -13.25 -6.46
C TRP A 17 -1.38 -13.73 -7.37
N ARG A 18 -1.25 -15.04 -7.60
CA ARG A 18 -0.21 -15.59 -8.49
C ARG A 18 -0.37 -15.14 -9.93
N ALA A 19 -1.59 -14.96 -10.41
CA ALA A 19 -1.85 -14.43 -11.75
C ALA A 19 -1.38 -12.98 -11.89
N LEU A 20 -1.66 -12.14 -10.88
CA LEU A 20 -1.21 -10.75 -10.85
C LEU A 20 0.31 -10.64 -10.66
N ASP A 21 0.91 -11.49 -9.84
CA ASP A 21 2.36 -11.58 -9.65
C ASP A 21 3.08 -11.97 -10.96
N ALA A 22 2.53 -12.90 -11.70
CA ALA A 22 3.10 -13.33 -13.00
C ALA A 22 3.05 -12.23 -14.09
N MET A 23 2.25 -11.19 -13.91
CA MET A 23 2.16 -10.05 -14.86
C MET A 23 3.24 -8.99 -14.63
N THR A 24 3.98 -9.05 -13.53
CA THR A 24 5.02 -8.10 -13.18
C THR A 24 6.37 -8.78 -13.02
N SER A 25 7.45 -8.02 -13.10
CA SER A 25 8.82 -8.47 -12.79
C SER A 25 9.35 -7.90 -11.47
N VAL A 26 8.48 -7.19 -10.73
CA VAL A 26 8.81 -6.56 -9.45
C VAL A 26 8.00 -7.22 -8.34
N GLU A 27 8.23 -6.83 -7.08
CA GLU A 27 7.50 -7.38 -5.94
C GLU A 27 6.00 -7.10 -6.07
N THR A 28 5.18 -8.14 -5.81
CA THR A 28 3.71 -8.01 -5.75
C THR A 28 3.26 -8.14 -4.30
N ALA A 29 2.85 -7.03 -3.71
CA ALA A 29 2.28 -7.00 -2.38
C ALA A 29 0.82 -7.51 -2.36
N ALA A 30 0.22 -7.49 -1.18
CA ALA A 30 -1.19 -7.83 -0.98
C ALA A 30 -1.91 -6.75 -0.17
N THR A 31 -2.94 -6.12 -0.74
CA THR A 31 -3.80 -5.18 -0.01
C THR A 31 -4.95 -5.94 0.63
N VAL A 32 -4.98 -5.95 1.97
CA VAL A 32 -5.94 -6.71 2.79
C VAL A 32 -6.78 -5.83 3.72
N LYS A 33 -6.90 -4.55 3.39
CA LYS A 33 -7.71 -3.55 4.11
C LYS A 33 -9.20 -3.92 4.16
N ALA A 34 -9.98 -3.18 4.96
CA ALA A 34 -11.42 -3.38 5.15
C ALA A 34 -11.73 -4.83 5.53
N ASN A 35 -10.99 -5.34 6.53
CA ASN A 35 -11.11 -6.73 6.99
C ASN A 35 -10.95 -7.76 5.85
N GLY A 36 -9.93 -7.58 4.98
CA GLY A 36 -9.73 -8.44 3.81
C GLY A 36 -10.89 -8.31 2.81
N TYR A 37 -11.31 -7.08 2.52
CA TYR A 37 -12.49 -6.76 1.69
C TYR A 37 -13.75 -7.49 2.19
N GLY A 38 -13.89 -7.61 3.53
CA GLY A 38 -15.01 -8.28 4.18
C GLY A 38 -14.85 -9.80 4.36
N LEU A 39 -13.79 -10.39 3.84
CA LEU A 39 -13.58 -11.85 3.88
C LEU A 39 -12.80 -12.33 5.11
N GLY A 40 -12.36 -11.42 5.99
CA GLY A 40 -11.56 -11.72 7.18
C GLY A 40 -10.07 -11.55 6.93
N ALA A 41 -9.51 -10.39 7.35
CA ALA A 41 -8.13 -9.98 7.04
C ALA A 41 -7.09 -11.03 7.45
N GLY A 42 -7.21 -11.62 8.63
CA GLY A 42 -6.23 -12.61 9.12
C GLY A 42 -6.14 -13.85 8.23
N ARG A 43 -7.28 -14.47 7.89
CA ARG A 43 -7.31 -15.66 7.03
C ARG A 43 -6.83 -15.37 5.61
N VAL A 44 -7.21 -14.20 5.08
CA VAL A 44 -6.80 -13.73 3.76
C VAL A 44 -5.30 -13.47 3.72
N ALA A 45 -4.76 -12.73 4.68
CA ALA A 45 -3.33 -12.43 4.76
C ALA A 45 -2.50 -13.71 4.91
N TYR A 46 -2.91 -14.63 5.77
CA TYR A 46 -2.24 -15.91 5.93
C TYR A 46 -2.21 -16.71 4.61
N ALA A 47 -3.34 -16.82 3.92
CA ALA A 47 -3.43 -17.53 2.65
C ALA A 47 -2.55 -16.87 1.56
N LEU A 48 -2.49 -15.54 1.51
CA LEU A 48 -1.66 -14.81 0.55
C LEU A 48 -0.16 -14.94 0.88
N ALA A 49 0.21 -14.96 2.17
CA ALA A 49 1.58 -15.23 2.60
C ALA A 49 2.04 -16.65 2.17
N GLU A 50 1.17 -17.68 2.33
CA GLU A 50 1.43 -19.03 1.81
C GLU A 50 1.52 -19.05 0.27
N ALA A 51 0.79 -18.20 -0.45
CA ALA A 51 0.87 -18.11 -1.91
C ALA A 51 2.17 -17.49 -2.41
N GLY A 52 2.86 -16.70 -1.58
CA GLY A 52 4.12 -16.04 -1.90
C GLY A 52 4.19 -14.55 -1.60
N ALA A 53 3.08 -13.91 -1.21
CA ALA A 53 3.09 -12.50 -0.84
C ALA A 53 4.03 -12.24 0.36
N ARG A 54 4.86 -11.20 0.26
CA ARG A 54 5.87 -10.88 1.28
C ARG A 54 5.66 -9.50 1.90
N ARG A 55 4.68 -8.73 1.43
CA ARG A 55 4.36 -7.38 1.90
C ARG A 55 2.86 -7.17 1.91
N PHE A 56 2.35 -6.56 2.97
CA PHE A 56 0.91 -6.37 3.16
C PHE A 56 0.57 -4.90 3.35
N PHE A 57 -0.64 -4.52 2.92
CA PHE A 57 -1.17 -3.17 3.09
C PHE A 57 -2.56 -3.21 3.70
N VAL A 58 -2.76 -2.38 4.70
CA VAL A 58 -4.04 -2.18 5.42
C VAL A 58 -4.43 -0.70 5.40
N ALA A 59 -5.68 -0.38 5.75
CA ALA A 59 -6.12 1.00 5.77
C ALA A 59 -5.65 1.74 7.02
N VAL A 60 -5.81 1.14 8.20
CA VAL A 60 -5.57 1.75 9.52
C VAL A 60 -4.74 0.82 10.41
N ALA A 61 -4.16 1.37 11.48
CA ALA A 61 -3.24 0.65 12.36
C ALA A 61 -3.90 -0.56 13.05
N GLU A 62 -5.17 -0.45 13.45
CA GLU A 62 -5.92 -1.54 14.09
C GLU A 62 -6.09 -2.76 13.17
N GLU A 63 -6.29 -2.55 11.86
CA GLU A 63 -6.31 -3.64 10.88
C GLU A 63 -4.94 -4.32 10.79
N GLY A 64 -3.87 -3.52 10.88
CA GLY A 64 -2.49 -4.01 10.88
C GLY A 64 -2.21 -4.94 12.05
N ALA A 65 -2.68 -4.62 13.25
CA ALA A 65 -2.53 -5.48 14.43
C ALA A 65 -3.23 -6.84 14.24
N ALA A 66 -4.45 -6.84 13.64
CA ALA A 66 -5.16 -8.08 13.34
C ALA A 66 -4.44 -8.95 12.28
N VAL A 67 -3.86 -8.32 11.25
CA VAL A 67 -3.06 -9.02 10.23
C VAL A 67 -1.78 -9.56 10.84
N ARG A 68 -1.07 -8.76 11.68
CA ARG A 68 0.16 -9.17 12.38
C ARG A 68 -0.05 -10.44 13.21
N ALA A 69 -1.15 -10.53 13.94
CA ALA A 69 -1.49 -11.71 14.73
C ALA A 69 -1.64 -12.97 13.87
N ALA A 70 -2.02 -12.84 12.60
CA ALA A 70 -2.23 -13.96 11.69
C ALA A 70 -0.97 -14.40 10.94
N ILE A 71 -0.10 -13.44 10.52
CA ILE A 71 1.06 -13.75 9.65
C ILE A 71 2.41 -13.76 10.40
N GLY A 72 2.40 -13.50 11.71
CA GLY A 72 3.63 -13.48 12.52
C GLY A 72 4.46 -12.19 12.34
N PRO A 73 5.67 -12.12 12.92
CA PRO A 73 6.44 -10.88 13.05
C PRO A 73 7.23 -10.48 11.79
N ASP A 74 7.50 -11.41 10.87
CA ASP A 74 8.57 -11.24 9.88
C ASP A 74 8.17 -10.46 8.62
N LEU A 75 6.87 -10.40 8.29
CA LEU A 75 6.42 -9.79 7.06
C LEU A 75 6.02 -8.32 7.28
N PRO A 76 6.49 -7.37 6.45
CA PRO A 76 6.12 -5.96 6.58
C PRO A 76 4.65 -5.72 6.32
N ILE A 77 4.03 -4.90 7.17
CA ILE A 77 2.64 -4.46 7.05
C ILE A 77 2.64 -2.94 7.00
N HIS A 78 2.20 -2.39 5.87
CA HIS A 78 2.08 -0.95 5.66
C HIS A 78 0.68 -0.45 5.95
N VAL A 79 0.56 0.75 6.51
CA VAL A 79 -0.71 1.38 6.90
C VAL A 79 -0.95 2.61 6.02
N TYR A 80 -1.95 2.56 5.13
CA TYR A 80 -2.25 3.66 4.21
C TYR A 80 -2.66 4.96 4.91
N GLY A 81 -3.37 4.89 6.04
CA GLY A 81 -3.80 6.04 6.83
C GLY A 81 -2.64 6.82 7.46
N GLY A 82 -1.44 6.24 7.47
CA GLY A 82 -0.25 6.85 8.06
C GLY A 82 -0.21 6.73 9.58
N HIS A 83 0.32 7.75 10.25
CA HIS A 83 0.43 7.83 11.70
C HIS A 83 -0.59 8.84 12.24
N MET A 84 -1.73 8.34 12.71
CA MET A 84 -2.76 9.17 13.33
C MET A 84 -2.41 9.46 14.80
N ALA A 85 -3.10 10.41 15.43
CA ALA A 85 -2.72 10.94 16.75
C ALA A 85 -2.57 9.87 17.86
N ASP A 86 -3.38 8.81 17.82
CA ASP A 86 -3.39 7.78 18.88
C ASP A 86 -2.74 6.45 18.44
N ASP A 87 -2.08 6.42 17.27
CA ASP A 87 -1.59 5.18 16.67
C ASP A 87 -0.22 4.72 17.17
N ALA A 88 0.56 5.56 17.87
CA ALA A 88 1.96 5.29 18.20
C ALA A 88 2.19 3.93 18.89
N ALA A 89 1.35 3.59 19.86
CA ALA A 89 1.45 2.29 20.54
C ALA A 89 1.13 1.12 19.60
N THR A 90 0.06 1.22 18.81
CA THR A 90 -0.36 0.17 17.86
C THR A 90 0.67 -0.04 16.75
N LEU A 91 1.23 1.04 16.22
CA LEU A 91 2.29 0.99 15.20
C LEU A 91 3.55 0.30 15.74
N ARG A 92 4.01 0.71 16.93
CA ARG A 92 5.18 0.13 17.59
C ARG A 92 4.98 -1.35 17.92
N ASP A 93 3.90 -1.68 18.64
CA ASP A 93 3.66 -3.03 19.17
C ASP A 93 3.34 -4.02 18.05
N GLY A 94 2.71 -3.55 16.96
CA GLY A 94 2.45 -4.32 15.74
C GLY A 94 3.62 -4.33 14.75
N ALA A 95 4.72 -3.62 15.01
CA ALA A 95 5.81 -3.40 14.05
C ALA A 95 5.25 -3.01 12.66
N LEU A 96 4.33 -2.03 12.62
CA LEU A 96 3.66 -1.56 11.42
C LEU A 96 4.43 -0.39 10.81
N ILE A 97 4.33 -0.23 9.50
CA ILE A 97 5.02 0.79 8.73
C ILE A 97 3.98 1.80 8.20
N PRO A 98 3.80 2.96 8.83
CA PRO A 98 2.85 3.95 8.34
C PRO A 98 3.33 4.59 7.03
N MET A 99 2.40 4.81 6.10
CA MET A 99 2.62 5.61 4.90
C MET A 99 2.20 7.06 5.21
N LEU A 100 3.18 7.92 5.46
CA LEU A 100 2.93 9.29 5.93
C LEU A 100 2.36 10.16 4.81
N ASN A 101 1.24 10.81 5.09
CA ASN A 101 0.42 11.52 4.12
C ASN A 101 0.53 13.05 4.20
N SER A 102 1.18 13.58 5.23
CA SER A 102 1.36 15.02 5.45
C SER A 102 2.61 15.31 6.26
N VAL A 103 3.05 16.56 6.24
CA VAL A 103 4.17 17.03 7.09
C VAL A 103 3.84 16.85 8.57
N GLU A 104 2.58 17.04 8.95
CA GLU A 104 2.13 16.82 10.33
C GLU A 104 2.33 15.35 10.76
N GLN A 105 1.99 14.39 9.90
CA GLN A 105 2.22 12.96 10.19
C GLN A 105 3.72 12.63 10.24
N LEU A 106 4.53 13.24 9.38
CA LEU A 106 5.98 13.06 9.41
C LEU A 106 6.57 13.57 10.73
N THR A 107 6.20 14.78 11.13
CA THR A 107 6.65 15.36 12.40
C THR A 107 6.26 14.47 13.58
N ARG A 108 4.99 14.10 13.67
CA ARG A 108 4.48 13.19 14.72
C ARG A 108 5.25 11.87 14.75
N HIS A 109 5.49 11.27 13.58
CA HIS A 109 6.17 9.98 13.51
C HIS A 109 7.60 10.05 14.05
N VAL A 110 8.34 11.08 13.67
CA VAL A 110 9.72 11.29 14.12
C VAL A 110 9.78 11.60 15.62
N GLU A 111 8.80 12.31 16.17
CA GLU A 111 8.71 12.64 17.60
C GLU A 111 8.27 11.43 18.44
N ASP A 112 7.21 10.74 18.04
CA ASP A 112 6.61 9.65 18.84
C ASP A 112 7.36 8.32 18.69
N LEU A 113 7.94 8.05 17.52
CA LEU A 113 8.58 6.78 17.15
C LEU A 113 9.94 7.02 16.47
N PRO A 114 10.90 7.66 17.14
CA PRO A 114 12.18 8.00 16.54
C PRO A 114 12.94 6.77 16.06
N GLY A 115 13.32 6.79 14.77
CA GLY A 115 14.02 5.69 14.10
C GLY A 115 13.15 4.49 13.70
N ALA A 116 11.84 4.52 13.95
CA ALA A 116 10.94 3.49 13.46
C ALA A 116 10.74 3.60 11.93
N PRO A 117 10.53 2.47 11.22
CA PRO A 117 10.36 2.48 9.77
C PRO A 117 9.04 3.15 9.37
N PHE A 118 9.09 3.90 8.27
CA PHE A 118 7.93 4.54 7.65
C PHE A 118 8.09 4.58 6.13
N GLY A 119 7.01 4.89 5.44
CA GLY A 119 7.01 5.27 4.03
C GLY A 119 6.37 6.62 3.83
N ILE A 120 6.44 7.14 2.60
CA ILE A 120 5.84 8.41 2.19
C ILE A 120 4.76 8.14 1.16
N GLN A 121 3.62 8.77 1.28
CA GLN A 121 2.63 8.84 0.22
C GLN A 121 2.59 10.26 -0.36
N LEU A 122 2.65 10.34 -1.70
CA LEU A 122 2.54 11.57 -2.46
C LEU A 122 1.20 11.63 -3.20
N ASP A 123 0.60 12.80 -3.25
CA ASP A 123 -0.55 13.03 -4.11
C ASP A 123 -0.08 13.54 -5.48
N THR A 124 -0.32 12.74 -6.50
CA THR A 124 0.01 13.07 -7.89
C THR A 124 -1.20 13.50 -8.71
N GLY A 125 -2.36 13.70 -8.05
CA GLY A 125 -3.58 14.18 -8.69
C GLY A 125 -4.85 13.44 -8.31
N MET A 126 -4.81 12.47 -7.38
CA MET A 126 -6.00 11.78 -6.89
C MET A 126 -6.79 12.62 -5.86
N ASN A 127 -6.13 13.55 -5.18
CA ASN A 127 -6.70 14.46 -4.17
C ASN A 127 -7.44 13.73 -3.03
N ARG A 128 -6.80 12.68 -2.50
CA ARG A 128 -7.38 11.89 -1.40
C ARG A 128 -6.44 11.74 -0.21
N LEU A 129 -5.24 11.25 -0.42
CA LEU A 129 -4.19 11.03 0.58
C LEU A 129 -2.84 11.32 -0.08
N GLY A 130 -1.89 11.77 0.73
CA GLY A 130 -0.51 12.03 0.31
C GLY A 130 -0.17 13.51 0.33
N MET A 131 1.12 13.79 0.46
CA MET A 131 1.66 15.14 0.38
C MET A 131 1.51 15.67 -1.05
N GLU A 132 0.96 16.87 -1.20
CA GLU A 132 0.93 17.57 -2.48
C GLU A 132 2.37 17.92 -2.94
N PRO A 133 2.61 18.14 -4.26
CA PRO A 133 3.95 18.44 -4.77
C PRO A 133 4.66 19.58 -4.06
N ALA A 134 3.94 20.66 -3.73
CA ALA A 134 4.52 21.82 -3.02
C ALA A 134 4.87 21.49 -1.56
N GLU A 135 4.03 20.72 -0.89
CA GLU A 135 4.29 20.23 0.47
C GLU A 135 5.50 19.32 0.48
N TRP A 136 5.55 18.33 -0.44
CA TRP A 136 6.68 17.43 -0.59
C TRP A 136 7.98 18.18 -0.84
N ALA A 137 8.00 19.11 -1.78
CA ALA A 137 9.18 19.91 -2.10
C ALA A 137 9.75 20.64 -0.89
N SER A 138 8.91 21.02 0.07
CA SER A 138 9.34 21.74 1.28
C SER A 138 10.03 20.84 2.32
N VAL A 139 9.81 19.53 2.28
CA VAL A 139 10.27 18.58 3.31
C VAL A 139 11.07 17.40 2.76
N ALA A 140 11.17 17.23 1.45
CA ALA A 140 11.74 16.05 0.81
C ALA A 140 13.16 15.73 1.31
N GLU A 141 14.04 16.71 1.39
CA GLU A 141 15.42 16.51 1.88
C GLU A 141 15.44 15.99 3.32
N ILE A 142 14.61 16.57 4.19
CA ILE A 142 14.50 16.18 5.60
C ILE A 142 13.92 14.77 5.70
N ALA A 143 12.84 14.51 4.96
CA ALA A 143 12.16 13.21 4.98
C ALA A 143 13.06 12.09 4.45
N LEU A 144 13.76 12.31 3.35
CA LEU A 144 14.70 11.35 2.77
C LEU A 144 15.89 11.07 3.68
N ALA A 145 16.40 12.07 4.41
CA ALA A 145 17.45 11.90 5.40
C ALA A 145 17.02 11.00 6.58
N GLN A 146 15.72 10.86 6.87
CA GLN A 146 15.21 9.93 7.88
C GLN A 146 15.09 8.48 7.37
N GLY A 147 15.34 8.21 6.08
CA GLY A 147 15.40 6.87 5.52
C GLY A 147 14.04 6.18 5.34
N PRO A 148 13.08 6.78 4.61
CA PRO A 148 11.81 6.12 4.32
C PRO A 148 12.04 4.81 3.55
N THR A 149 11.22 3.80 3.82
CA THR A 149 11.34 2.45 3.23
C THR A 149 10.62 2.31 1.90
N LEU A 150 9.73 3.24 1.58
CA LEU A 150 8.91 3.25 0.36
C LEU A 150 8.38 4.65 0.11
N ILE A 151 8.37 5.08 -1.16
CA ILE A 151 7.58 6.22 -1.62
C ILE A 151 6.49 5.70 -2.55
N MET A 152 5.25 6.10 -2.31
CA MET A 152 4.14 5.65 -3.15
C MET A 152 3.20 6.78 -3.54
N SER A 153 2.43 6.53 -4.61
CA SER A 153 1.23 7.29 -4.97
C SER A 153 0.11 6.34 -5.40
N HIS A 154 -0.96 6.85 -5.97
CA HIS A 154 -2.11 6.05 -6.40
C HIS A 154 -2.79 6.69 -7.61
N LEU A 155 -3.05 5.89 -8.65
CA LEU A 155 -3.75 6.33 -9.85
C LEU A 155 -5.24 6.50 -9.58
N ALA A 156 -5.81 7.60 -10.05
CA ALA A 156 -7.22 7.94 -9.87
C ALA A 156 -8.14 7.27 -10.90
N CYS A 157 -7.63 7.04 -12.12
CA CYS A 157 -8.42 6.63 -13.28
C CYS A 157 -7.85 5.37 -13.95
N SER A 158 -7.21 4.47 -13.19
CA SER A 158 -6.60 3.26 -13.75
C SER A 158 -7.62 2.19 -14.24
N ASP A 159 -8.90 2.40 -14.00
CA ASP A 159 -10.03 1.65 -14.54
C ASP A 159 -10.36 2.03 -16.01
N ASP A 160 -9.89 3.19 -16.47
CA ASP A 160 -9.93 3.64 -17.86
C ASP A 160 -8.48 3.76 -18.39
N PRO A 161 -7.97 2.77 -19.14
CA PRO A 161 -6.58 2.78 -19.61
C PRO A 161 -6.19 3.99 -20.46
N ASP A 162 -7.15 4.54 -21.20
CA ASP A 162 -6.93 5.67 -22.11
C ASP A 162 -7.08 7.03 -21.42
N HIS A 163 -7.42 7.07 -20.15
CA HIS A 163 -7.63 8.32 -19.42
C HIS A 163 -6.32 9.12 -19.27
N ALA A 164 -6.33 10.35 -19.73
CA ALA A 164 -5.13 11.22 -19.77
C ALA A 164 -4.47 11.42 -18.38
N MET A 165 -5.23 11.33 -17.30
CA MET A 165 -4.72 11.46 -15.94
C MET A 165 -3.72 10.36 -15.56
N ASN A 166 -3.80 9.16 -16.15
CA ASN A 166 -2.85 8.08 -15.89
C ASN A 166 -1.43 8.52 -16.28
N ALA A 167 -1.25 9.02 -17.52
CA ALA A 167 0.04 9.52 -17.99
C ALA A 167 0.51 10.76 -17.20
N GLN A 168 -0.41 11.65 -16.84
CA GLN A 168 -0.10 12.84 -16.05
C GLN A 168 0.40 12.45 -14.65
N GLN A 169 -0.29 11.56 -13.94
CA GLN A 169 0.11 11.10 -12.61
C GLN A 169 1.44 10.33 -12.64
N LEU A 170 1.66 9.52 -13.66
CA LEU A 170 2.94 8.83 -13.87
C LEU A 170 4.10 9.83 -14.04
N ALA A 171 3.91 10.86 -14.89
CA ALA A 171 4.91 11.90 -15.10
C ALA A 171 5.21 12.67 -13.80
N THR A 172 4.17 13.11 -13.10
CA THR A 172 4.30 13.79 -11.80
C THR A 172 5.00 12.91 -10.76
N PHE A 173 4.67 11.62 -10.69
CA PHE A 173 5.29 10.71 -9.74
C PHE A 173 6.79 10.54 -10.02
N ARG A 174 7.18 10.44 -11.29
CA ARG A 174 8.60 10.41 -11.70
C ARG A 174 9.29 11.71 -11.31
N GLU A 175 8.73 12.86 -11.67
CA GLU A 175 9.30 14.17 -11.32
C GLU A 175 9.57 14.32 -9.82
N LEU A 176 8.64 13.88 -8.99
CA LEU A 176 8.74 14.00 -7.52
C LEU A 176 9.70 12.98 -6.89
N THR A 177 10.00 11.87 -7.56
CA THR A 177 10.69 10.73 -6.93
C THR A 177 11.96 10.26 -7.64
N ASP A 178 12.24 10.71 -8.88
CA ASP A 178 13.45 10.32 -9.58
C ASP A 178 14.70 10.81 -8.83
N GLY A 179 15.63 9.90 -8.60
CA GLY A 179 16.84 10.19 -7.83
C GLY A 179 16.70 10.10 -6.29
N ALA A 180 15.52 9.84 -5.76
CA ALA A 180 15.32 9.73 -4.29
C ALA A 180 16.05 8.54 -3.65
N GLY A 181 16.44 7.51 -4.42
CA GLY A 181 17.16 6.33 -3.91
C GLY A 181 16.32 5.43 -2.99
N VAL A 182 15.00 5.58 -3.01
CA VAL A 182 14.02 4.85 -2.20
C VAL A 182 13.14 4.02 -3.12
N PRO A 183 12.78 2.77 -2.78
CA PRO A 183 11.81 1.98 -3.54
C PRO A 183 10.49 2.74 -3.77
N ARG A 184 9.88 2.53 -4.95
CA ARG A 184 8.71 3.29 -5.40
C ARG A 184 7.54 2.39 -5.76
N SER A 185 6.32 2.86 -5.57
CA SER A 185 5.10 2.14 -5.93
C SER A 185 3.98 3.09 -6.37
N LEU A 186 3.49 2.93 -7.59
CA LEU A 186 2.36 3.70 -8.11
C LEU A 186 1.11 2.83 -8.24
N SER A 187 1.27 1.60 -8.69
CA SER A 187 0.20 0.72 -9.16
C SER A 187 -0.50 -0.08 -8.06
N ALA A 188 -1.82 0.03 -8.02
CA ALA A 188 -2.72 -0.96 -7.45
C ALA A 188 -3.14 -1.98 -8.53
N THR A 189 -4.31 -2.63 -8.43
CA THR A 189 -4.76 -3.60 -9.44
C THR A 189 -4.84 -2.97 -10.83
N GLY A 190 -5.56 -1.87 -11.00
CA GLY A 190 -5.74 -1.21 -12.31
C GLY A 190 -4.40 -0.76 -12.89
N GLY A 191 -3.61 -0.01 -12.13
CA GLY A 191 -2.29 0.43 -12.57
C GLY A 191 -1.36 -0.71 -12.98
N GLY A 192 -1.43 -1.86 -12.28
CA GLY A 192 -0.67 -3.06 -12.64
C GLY A 192 -1.05 -3.66 -14.00
N LEU A 193 -2.25 -3.35 -14.50
CA LEU A 193 -2.75 -3.79 -15.80
C LEU A 193 -2.44 -2.80 -16.94
N LEU A 194 -2.12 -1.53 -16.65
CA LEU A 194 -1.82 -0.51 -17.65
C LEU A 194 -0.52 -0.79 -18.39
N GLY A 195 0.56 -1.07 -17.66
CA GLY A 195 1.85 -1.32 -18.28
C GLY A 195 3.00 -1.41 -17.28
N ARG A 196 4.15 -1.92 -17.75
CA ARG A 196 5.33 -2.13 -16.91
C ARG A 196 5.94 -0.84 -16.37
N GLU A 197 5.71 0.27 -17.06
CA GLU A 197 6.23 1.58 -16.66
C GLU A 197 5.58 2.12 -15.39
N ASP A 198 4.39 1.62 -15.04
CA ASP A 198 3.65 1.99 -13.84
C ASP A 198 4.01 1.11 -12.63
N HIS A 199 4.75 0.00 -12.82
CA HIS A 199 5.04 -0.95 -11.75
C HIS A 199 6.06 -0.42 -10.74
N PHE A 200 7.08 0.33 -11.21
CA PHE A 200 8.25 0.74 -10.41
C PHE A 200 8.91 -0.45 -9.71
N ASP A 201 9.04 -0.41 -8.37
CA ASP A 201 9.68 -1.47 -7.58
C ASP A 201 8.67 -2.40 -6.89
N LEU A 202 7.39 -1.99 -6.84
CA LEU A 202 6.34 -2.70 -6.09
C LEU A 202 4.95 -2.42 -6.65
N THR A 203 4.18 -3.47 -6.90
CA THR A 203 2.73 -3.36 -7.15
C THR A 203 1.92 -3.74 -5.90
N ARG A 204 0.74 -3.12 -5.73
CA ARG A 204 -0.10 -3.25 -4.53
C ARG A 204 -1.54 -3.65 -4.87
N PRO A 205 -1.77 -4.80 -5.54
CA PRO A 205 -3.11 -5.21 -5.92
C PRO A 205 -4.03 -5.35 -4.70
N GLY A 206 -5.26 -4.93 -4.87
CA GLY A 206 -6.35 -5.07 -3.91
C GLY A 206 -7.51 -5.79 -4.54
N ILE A 207 -8.41 -5.08 -5.22
CA ILE A 207 -9.67 -5.65 -5.73
C ILE A 207 -9.46 -6.89 -6.60
N GLY A 208 -8.40 -6.96 -7.39
CA GLY A 208 -8.08 -8.11 -8.24
C GLY A 208 -7.78 -9.38 -7.47
N LEU A 209 -7.27 -9.28 -6.24
CA LEU A 209 -7.05 -10.45 -5.37
C LEU A 209 -8.37 -11.16 -5.05
N TYR A 210 -9.44 -10.39 -4.97
CA TYR A 210 -10.79 -10.83 -4.59
C TYR A 210 -11.68 -11.13 -5.80
N GLY A 211 -11.10 -11.16 -7.02
CA GLY A 211 -11.81 -11.45 -8.25
C GLY A 211 -12.57 -10.28 -8.86
N GLY A 212 -12.41 -9.06 -8.31
CA GLY A 212 -12.93 -7.86 -8.92
C GLY A 212 -11.99 -7.35 -10.03
N LEU A 213 -12.57 -6.88 -11.13
CA LEU A 213 -11.86 -6.11 -12.14
C LEU A 213 -11.97 -4.63 -11.80
N PRO A 214 -10.90 -3.83 -11.97
CA PRO A 214 -10.95 -2.37 -11.85
C PRO A 214 -11.76 -1.76 -12.97
#